data_08cc6c5dcd96acd12c65e9c480891e5d
#
_entry.id   08cc6c5dcd96acd12c65e9c480891e5d
#
_cell.length_a   1.000
_cell.length_b   1.000
_cell.length_c   1.000
_cell.angle_alpha   90.00
_cell.angle_beta   90.00
_cell.angle_gamma   90.00
#
_symmetry.space_group_name_H-M   'P 1'
#
loop_
_entity.id
_entity.type
_entity.pdbx_description
1 polymer ?
#
loop_
_entity_poly.entity_id
_entity_poly.type
_entity_poly.pdbx_seq_one_letter_code
_entity_poly.pdbx_strand_id
1 'polypeptide(L)'
;MTAKAGAGAVDVQEVRKLDAYLKRLFGNARIRVVPTKADAADVFVGEERIGSLVLDEDEDDEGRSYNFEVKITLGDASTTAPDIKKLDAYLKRKFDTERLRVVPRSRKKDSAEVYVGDEYIGVLFFDEKDARSSYFELPILALDLDEPGLLKG
;
A
#
# COMPACT_ATOMS: atom_id res chain seq x y z
N MET A 1 -11.27 20.06 22.71
CA MET A 1 -11.05 19.81 22.09
C MET A 1 -10.84 19.55 21.30
N THR A 2 -11.22 19.45 21.05
CA THR A 2 -11.02 19.14 20.34
C THR A 2 -10.77 19.18 19.38
N ALA A 3 -10.84 19.11 19.23
CA ALA A 3 -10.62 19.03 18.32
C ALA A 3 -10.28 19.21 17.43
N LYS A 4 -10.28 19.21 17.17
CA LYS A 4 -10.12 19.09 16.08
C LYS A 4 -9.72 18.36 15.41
N ALA A 5 -10.42 17.65 15.97
CA ALA A 5 -9.89 16.86 14.95
C ALA A 5 -9.83 17.69 13.73
N GLY A 6 -8.73 18.19 13.47
CA GLY A 6 -8.60 19.04 12.35
C GLY A 6 -8.79 18.32 11.05
N ALA A 7 -9.09 19.07 10.02
CA ALA A 7 -9.09 18.54 8.69
C ALA A 7 -7.74 17.88 8.43
N GLY A 8 -7.75 16.78 7.74
CA GLY A 8 -6.53 16.07 7.40
C GLY A 8 -6.06 15.07 8.43
N ALA A 9 -6.71 15.02 9.59
CA ALA A 9 -6.32 14.05 10.60
C ALA A 9 -6.90 12.68 10.28
N VAL A 10 -6.12 11.65 10.55
CA VAL A 10 -6.58 10.27 10.42
C VAL A 10 -7.14 9.85 11.77
N ASP A 11 -8.45 9.75 11.88
CA ASP A 11 -9.07 9.44 13.16
C ASP A 11 -9.11 7.93 13.42
N VAL A 12 -9.51 7.57 14.62
CA VAL A 12 -9.50 6.17 15.05
C VAL A 12 -10.37 5.30 14.16
N GLN A 13 -11.54 5.81 13.76
CA GLN A 13 -12.42 5.02 12.89
C GLN A 13 -11.82 4.82 11.52
N GLU A 14 -11.16 5.84 10.98
CA GLU A 14 -10.49 5.69 9.69
C GLU A 14 -9.36 4.67 9.78
N VAL A 15 -8.60 4.70 10.86
CA VAL A 15 -7.53 3.74 11.05
C VAL A 15 -8.09 2.32 11.10
N ARG A 16 -9.19 2.12 11.79
CA ARG A 16 -9.81 0.79 11.85
C ARG A 16 -10.29 0.33 10.48
N LYS A 17 -10.83 1.25 9.70
CA LYS A 17 -11.29 0.93 8.35
C LYS A 17 -10.12 0.57 7.46
N LEU A 18 -9.03 1.34 7.53
CA LEU A 18 -7.83 1.05 6.74
C LEU A 18 -7.25 -0.31 7.14
N ASP A 19 -7.21 -0.59 8.43
CA ASP A 19 -6.72 -1.87 8.92
C ASP A 19 -7.55 -3.01 8.36
N ALA A 20 -8.87 -2.92 8.45
CA ALA A 20 -9.75 -3.94 7.96
C ALA A 20 -9.67 -4.09 6.43
N TYR A 21 -9.58 -2.97 5.75
CA TYR A 21 -9.51 -2.96 4.30
C TYR A 21 -8.26 -3.71 3.80
N LEU A 22 -7.12 -3.40 4.41
CA LEU A 22 -5.86 -4.03 3.99
C LEU A 22 -5.83 -5.51 4.34
N LYS A 23 -6.34 -5.88 5.50
CA LYS A 23 -6.43 -7.29 5.87
C LYS A 23 -7.24 -8.07 4.84
N ARG A 24 -8.34 -7.48 4.41
CA ARG A 24 -9.21 -8.15 3.45
C ARG A 24 -8.60 -8.18 2.06
N LEU A 25 -8.01 -7.06 1.65
CA LEU A 25 -7.43 -6.97 0.32
C LEU A 25 -6.30 -7.98 0.12
N PHE A 26 -5.43 -8.08 1.10
CA PHE A 26 -4.29 -9.00 1.02
C PHE A 26 -4.58 -10.38 1.57
N GLY A 27 -5.75 -10.57 2.15
CA GLY A 27 -6.11 -11.87 2.72
C GLY A 27 -5.22 -12.26 3.89
N ASN A 28 -4.78 -11.29 4.69
CA ASN A 28 -3.83 -11.56 5.77
C ASN A 28 -4.26 -10.80 7.02
N ALA A 29 -4.68 -11.55 8.04
CA ALA A 29 -5.15 -10.96 9.30
C ALA A 29 -4.01 -10.39 10.16
N ARG A 30 -2.76 -10.65 9.79
CA ARG A 30 -1.61 -10.13 10.54
C ARG A 30 -1.27 -8.70 10.18
N ILE A 31 -1.89 -8.15 9.14
CA ILE A 31 -1.67 -6.77 8.75
C ILE A 31 -2.25 -5.85 9.81
N ARG A 32 -1.49 -4.82 10.19
CA ARG A 32 -1.90 -3.83 11.18
C ARG A 32 -1.59 -2.44 10.68
N VAL A 33 -2.49 -1.51 10.95
CA VAL A 33 -2.28 -0.09 10.64
C VAL A 33 -2.12 0.65 11.95
N VAL A 34 -1.00 1.35 12.11
CA VAL A 34 -0.66 2.05 13.34
C VAL A 34 -0.46 3.53 13.03
N PRO A 35 -1.28 4.43 13.59
CA PRO A 35 -1.14 5.85 13.29
C PRO A 35 0.17 6.40 13.82
N THR A 36 0.80 7.29 13.06
CA THR A 36 2.08 7.89 13.45
C THR A 36 2.01 9.41 13.52
N LYS A 37 1.25 10.02 12.62
CA LYS A 37 1.09 11.47 12.58
C LYS A 37 -0.37 11.75 12.25
N ALA A 38 -0.73 13.04 12.26
CA ALA A 38 -2.10 13.41 11.98
C ALA A 38 -2.56 12.94 10.60
N ASP A 39 -1.64 12.85 9.64
CA ASP A 39 -1.97 12.50 8.27
C ASP A 39 -1.24 11.25 7.78
N ALA A 40 -0.71 10.44 8.67
CA ALA A 40 0.07 9.28 8.25
C ALA A 40 -0.05 8.13 9.25
N ALA A 41 0.20 6.94 8.75
CA ALA A 41 0.21 5.74 9.57
C ALA A 41 1.24 4.77 8.99
N ASP A 42 1.73 3.87 9.84
CA ASP A 42 2.60 2.79 9.39
C ASP A 42 1.79 1.53 9.22
N VAL A 43 2.24 0.67 8.31
CA VAL A 43 1.60 -0.62 8.07
C VAL A 43 2.59 -1.72 8.42
N PHE A 44 2.12 -2.66 9.22
CA PHE A 44 2.91 -3.79 9.69
C PHE A 44 2.28 -5.10 9.25
N VAL A 45 3.11 -6.10 9.06
CA VAL A 45 2.67 -7.50 9.01
C VAL A 45 3.30 -8.16 10.21
N GLY A 46 2.47 -8.51 11.20
CA GLY A 46 3.00 -8.95 12.47
C GLY A 46 3.78 -7.82 13.13
N GLU A 47 5.05 -8.03 13.36
CA GLU A 47 5.90 -7.01 13.98
C GLU A 47 6.79 -6.29 12.98
N GLU A 48 6.70 -6.64 11.72
CA GLU A 48 7.56 -6.05 10.71
C GLU A 48 6.85 -4.90 9.99
N ARG A 49 7.48 -3.72 10.02
CA ARG A 49 6.95 -2.57 9.29
C ARG A 49 7.22 -2.79 7.79
N ILE A 50 6.16 -2.71 6.99
CA ILE A 50 6.32 -2.94 5.56
C ILE A 50 6.10 -1.69 4.72
N GLY A 51 5.44 -0.68 5.24
CA GLY A 51 5.19 0.52 4.45
C GLY A 51 4.46 1.56 5.26
N SER A 52 3.96 2.56 4.56
CA SER A 52 3.24 3.66 5.22
C SER A 52 2.03 4.08 4.41
N LEU A 53 1.06 4.66 5.12
CA LEU A 53 -0.12 5.25 4.53
C LEU A 53 -0.03 6.75 4.74
N VAL A 54 -0.28 7.51 3.69
CA VAL A 54 -0.27 8.96 3.76
C VAL A 54 -1.62 9.47 3.27
N LEU A 55 -2.24 10.33 4.07
CA LEU A 55 -3.51 10.92 3.71
C LEU A 55 -3.28 11.98 2.63
N ASP A 56 -4.02 11.87 1.54
CA ASP A 56 -4.00 12.83 0.47
C ASP A 56 -5.39 13.45 0.40
N GLU A 57 -5.49 14.71 0.78
CA GLU A 57 -6.75 15.42 0.82
C GLU A 57 -6.73 16.53 -0.21
N ASP A 58 -7.53 16.36 -1.25
CA ASP A 58 -7.57 17.31 -2.35
C ASP A 58 -8.65 18.33 -2.07
N GLU A 59 -8.30 19.61 -2.12
CA GLU A 59 -9.26 20.66 -1.83
C GLU A 59 -10.41 20.69 -2.82
N ASP A 60 -10.14 20.29 -4.03
CA ASP A 60 -11.15 20.30 -5.07
C ASP A 60 -11.98 19.04 -5.11
N ASP A 61 -11.60 18.06 -4.33
CA ASP A 61 -12.24 16.77 -4.34
C ASP A 61 -13.09 16.62 -3.10
N GLU A 62 -14.22 16.02 -3.28
CA GLU A 62 -15.11 15.77 -2.15
C GLU A 62 -14.67 14.63 -1.30
N GLY A 63 -13.67 13.89 -1.74
CA GLY A 63 -13.25 12.72 -1.03
C GLY A 63 -11.83 12.82 -0.54
N ARG A 64 -11.51 11.89 0.31
CA ARG A 64 -10.16 11.70 0.79
C ARG A 64 -9.61 10.45 0.15
N SER A 65 -8.30 10.41 0.01
CA SER A 65 -7.66 9.18 -0.40
C SER A 65 -6.42 8.99 0.45
N TYR A 66 -5.96 7.75 0.48
CA TYR A 66 -4.74 7.40 1.17
C TYR A 66 -3.83 6.74 0.15
N ASN A 67 -2.55 6.99 0.26
CA ASN A 67 -1.58 6.32 -0.59
C ASN A 67 -0.75 5.39 0.28
N PHE A 68 -0.87 4.09 0.02
CA PHE A 68 -0.07 3.09 0.71
C PHE A 68 1.19 2.89 -0.10
N GLU A 69 2.33 3.13 0.51
CA GLU A 69 3.61 3.08 -0.18
C GLU A 69 4.54 2.08 0.49
N VAL A 70 5.19 1.27 -0.33
CA VAL A 70 6.21 0.33 0.14
C VAL A 70 7.46 0.56 -0.68
N LYS A 71 8.56 0.91 -0.01
CA LYS A 71 9.84 1.06 -0.69
C LYS A 71 10.56 -0.28 -0.68
N ILE A 72 11.04 -0.69 -1.85
CA ILE A 72 11.69 -1.97 -2.02
C ILE A 72 13.07 -1.77 -2.60
N THR A 73 14.07 -2.37 -1.97
CA THR A 73 15.43 -2.32 -2.49
C THR A 73 15.93 -3.76 -2.63
N LEU A 74 16.16 -4.18 -3.86
CA LEU A 74 16.61 -5.53 -4.17
C LEU A 74 17.83 -5.48 -5.08
N GLY A 75 18.76 -6.40 -4.85
CA GLY A 75 19.97 -6.47 -5.64
C GLY A 75 21.10 -5.70 -5.00
N ASP A 76 22.20 -5.63 -5.71
CA ASP A 76 23.39 -4.94 -5.20
C ASP A 76 23.79 -3.84 -6.18
N ALA A 77 24.94 -3.23 -5.96
CA ALA A 77 25.36 -2.10 -6.76
C ALA A 77 25.55 -2.42 -8.24
N SER A 78 25.63 -3.70 -8.59
CA SER A 78 25.79 -4.11 -9.99
C SER A 78 24.46 -4.38 -10.69
N THR A 79 23.35 -4.25 -9.98
CA THR A 79 22.03 -4.49 -10.55
C THR A 79 21.75 -3.44 -11.62
N THR A 80 21.39 -3.88 -12.84
CA THR A 80 21.19 -2.97 -13.95
C THR A 80 19.74 -2.90 -14.41
N ALA A 81 18.90 -3.80 -13.96
CA ALA A 81 17.48 -3.80 -14.32
C ALA A 81 16.66 -4.44 -13.23
N PRO A 82 15.43 -3.99 -13.06
CA PRO A 82 14.54 -4.63 -12.08
C PRO A 82 14.26 -6.06 -12.47
N ASP A 83 14.15 -6.92 -11.49
CA ASP A 83 13.86 -8.34 -11.69
C ASP A 83 12.45 -8.62 -11.20
N ILE A 84 11.54 -8.83 -12.14
CA ILE A 84 10.12 -9.01 -11.82
C ILE A 84 9.89 -10.23 -10.93
N LYS A 85 10.63 -11.32 -11.20
CA LYS A 85 10.44 -12.52 -10.40
C LYS A 85 10.87 -12.32 -8.94
N LYS A 86 11.95 -11.58 -8.75
CA LYS A 86 12.41 -11.29 -7.39
C LYS A 86 11.45 -10.36 -6.66
N LEU A 87 10.89 -9.39 -7.39
CA LEU A 87 9.92 -8.48 -6.80
C LEU A 87 8.65 -9.22 -6.42
N ASP A 88 8.20 -10.13 -7.29
CA ASP A 88 7.04 -10.96 -7.00
C ASP A 88 7.26 -11.77 -5.73
N ALA A 89 8.40 -12.44 -5.64
CA ALA A 89 8.72 -13.24 -4.47
C ALA A 89 8.85 -12.39 -3.21
N TYR A 90 9.45 -11.22 -3.36
CA TYR A 90 9.64 -10.31 -2.23
C TYR A 90 8.30 -9.88 -1.65
N LEU A 91 7.37 -9.46 -2.52
CA LEU A 91 6.08 -8.98 -2.05
C LEU A 91 5.24 -10.10 -1.45
N LYS A 92 5.29 -11.30 -2.05
CA LYS A 92 4.59 -12.45 -1.48
C LYS A 92 5.06 -12.71 -0.05
N ARG A 93 6.36 -12.61 0.17
CA ARG A 93 6.92 -12.85 1.50
C ARG A 93 6.59 -11.71 2.46
N LYS A 94 6.72 -10.47 1.99
CA LYS A 94 6.45 -9.31 2.85
C LYS A 94 5.01 -9.30 3.34
N PHE A 95 4.08 -9.56 2.45
CA PHE A 95 2.67 -9.54 2.80
C PHE A 95 2.15 -10.90 3.25
N ASP A 96 3.02 -11.90 3.22
CA ASP A 96 2.69 -13.25 3.68
C ASP A 96 1.43 -13.77 2.97
N THR A 97 1.40 -13.61 1.65
CA THR A 97 0.30 -14.14 0.84
C THR A 97 0.82 -14.57 -0.52
N GLU A 98 0.53 -15.81 -0.89
CA GLU A 98 0.95 -16.33 -2.18
C GLU A 98 0.07 -15.87 -3.32
N ARG A 99 -1.06 -15.23 -3.00
CA ARG A 99 -1.96 -14.74 -4.04
C ARG A 99 -1.49 -13.45 -4.67
N LEU A 100 -0.51 -12.79 -4.06
CA LEU A 100 0.01 -11.55 -4.60
C LEU A 100 0.87 -11.84 -5.83
N ARG A 101 0.70 -11.06 -6.89
CA ARG A 101 1.43 -11.26 -8.14
C ARG A 101 1.91 -9.93 -8.70
N VAL A 102 3.11 -9.93 -9.25
CA VAL A 102 3.66 -8.79 -9.97
C VAL A 102 3.66 -9.13 -11.45
N VAL A 103 2.99 -8.31 -12.24
CA VAL A 103 2.79 -8.55 -13.67
C VAL A 103 3.41 -7.43 -14.48
N PRO A 104 4.34 -7.71 -15.38
CA PRO A 104 4.95 -6.65 -16.18
C PRO A 104 3.92 -6.03 -17.11
N ARG A 105 4.10 -4.74 -17.40
CA ARG A 105 3.22 -4.02 -18.30
C ARG A 105 3.80 -4.09 -19.70
N SER A 106 2.94 -4.40 -20.68
CA SER A 106 3.42 -4.64 -22.04
C SER A 106 3.98 -3.41 -22.71
N ARG A 107 3.48 -2.24 -22.35
CA ARG A 107 3.88 -1.00 -23.04
C ARG A 107 4.68 -0.04 -22.19
N LYS A 108 4.84 -0.35 -20.91
CA LYS A 108 5.58 0.52 -20.00
C LYS A 108 6.64 -0.30 -19.31
N LYS A 109 7.88 0.12 -19.45
CA LYS A 109 8.99 -0.60 -18.86
C LYS A 109 9.42 -0.01 -17.53
N ASP A 110 8.77 1.09 -17.13
CA ASP A 110 9.10 1.78 -15.89
C ASP A 110 8.23 1.35 -14.73
N SER A 111 7.37 0.38 -14.95
CA SER A 111 6.45 -0.03 -13.90
C SER A 111 5.87 -1.41 -14.19
N ALA A 112 5.25 -1.98 -13.15
CA ALA A 112 4.55 -3.25 -13.26
C ALA A 112 3.26 -3.14 -12.46
N GLU A 113 2.33 -4.05 -12.73
CA GLU A 113 1.06 -4.07 -12.01
C GLU A 113 1.12 -5.09 -10.90
N VAL A 114 0.40 -4.83 -9.82
CA VAL A 114 0.34 -5.74 -8.68
C VAL A 114 -1.09 -6.20 -8.50
N TYR A 115 -1.25 -7.49 -8.36
CA TYR A 115 -2.55 -8.16 -8.20
C TYR A 115 -2.55 -9.01 -6.95
N VAL A 116 -3.74 -9.17 -6.36
CA VAL A 116 -3.97 -10.23 -5.39
C VAL A 116 -5.02 -11.13 -6.01
N GLY A 117 -4.62 -12.36 -6.37
CA GLY A 117 -5.48 -13.21 -7.16
C GLY A 117 -5.73 -12.55 -8.51
N ASP A 118 -6.98 -12.31 -8.82
CA ASP A 118 -7.35 -11.67 -10.07
C ASP A 118 -7.65 -10.19 -9.91
N GLU A 119 -7.49 -9.65 -8.73
CA GLU A 119 -7.83 -8.26 -8.46
C GLU A 119 -6.61 -7.36 -8.58
N TYR A 120 -6.70 -6.36 -9.46
CA TYR A 120 -5.66 -5.36 -9.60
C TYR A 120 -5.70 -4.44 -8.39
N ILE A 121 -4.56 -4.26 -7.71
CA ILE A 121 -4.54 -3.47 -6.49
C ILE A 121 -3.63 -2.25 -6.55
N GLY A 122 -2.61 -2.25 -7.39
CA GLY A 122 -1.71 -1.11 -7.42
C GLY A 122 -0.62 -1.25 -8.44
N VAL A 123 0.34 -0.33 -8.40
CA VAL A 123 1.42 -0.24 -9.37
C VAL A 123 2.75 -0.24 -8.65
N LEU A 124 3.71 -0.92 -9.25
CA LEU A 124 5.08 -0.96 -8.77
C LEU A 124 5.92 -0.14 -9.73
N PHE A 125 6.47 0.97 -9.26
CA PHE A 125 7.28 1.86 -10.08
C PHE A 125 8.75 1.56 -9.87
N PHE A 126 9.52 1.54 -10.96
CA PHE A 126 10.95 1.31 -10.89
C PHE A 126 11.68 2.66 -10.90
N ASP A 127 12.70 2.78 -10.05
CA ASP A 127 13.47 4.01 -9.98
C ASP A 127 14.38 4.09 -11.20
N GLU A 128 14.31 5.18 -11.94
CA GLU A 128 15.10 5.32 -13.16
C GLU A 128 16.59 5.44 -12.87
N LYS A 129 16.94 5.90 -11.68
CA LYS A 129 18.34 6.12 -11.34
C LYS A 129 18.97 4.98 -10.58
N ASP A 130 18.16 4.10 -10.02
CA ASP A 130 18.67 3.02 -9.21
C ASP A 130 17.82 1.77 -9.49
N ALA A 131 18.36 0.87 -10.31
CA ALA A 131 17.65 -0.33 -10.71
C ALA A 131 17.30 -1.24 -9.53
N ARG A 132 17.94 -1.02 -8.38
CA ARG A 132 17.63 -1.82 -7.19
C ARG A 132 16.36 -1.35 -6.49
N SER A 133 15.95 -0.11 -6.73
CA SER A 133 14.86 0.50 -5.99
C SER A 133 13.56 0.46 -6.75
N SER A 134 12.50 0.16 -6.04
CA SER A 134 11.14 0.15 -6.59
C SER A 134 10.20 0.65 -5.52
N TYR A 135 9.04 1.14 -5.96
CA TYR A 135 8.04 1.69 -5.04
C TYR A 135 6.69 1.11 -5.40
N PHE A 136 6.10 0.41 -4.46
CA PHE A 136 4.75 -0.10 -4.63
C PHE A 136 3.79 0.95 -4.09
N GLU A 137 2.82 1.34 -4.91
CA GLU A 137 1.83 2.33 -4.53
C GLU A 137 0.43 1.77 -4.74
N LEU A 138 -0.38 1.90 -3.71
CA LEU A 138 -1.76 1.45 -3.72
C LEU A 138 -2.63 2.60 -3.22
N PRO A 139 -3.38 3.24 -4.11
CA PRO A 139 -4.30 4.29 -3.68
C PRO A 139 -5.54 3.67 -3.07
N ILE A 140 -6.00 4.23 -1.97
CA ILE A 140 -7.19 3.79 -1.27
C ILE A 140 -8.13 4.98 -1.17
N LEU A 141 -9.30 4.87 -1.77
CA LEU A 141 -10.26 5.96 -1.73
C LEU A 141 -11.13 5.84 -0.49
N ALA A 142 -11.56 7.00 0.03
CA ALA A 142 -12.46 6.98 1.17
C ALA A 142 -13.70 6.16 0.86
N LEU A 143 -14.14 6.18 -0.39
CA LEU A 143 -15.30 5.41 -0.80
C LEU A 143 -15.10 3.92 -0.58
N ASP A 144 -13.88 3.43 -0.74
CA ASP A 144 -13.58 2.02 -0.50
C ASP A 144 -13.73 1.67 0.97
N LEU A 145 -13.52 2.64 1.84
CA LEU A 145 -13.59 2.42 3.28
C LEU A 145 -15.02 2.48 3.81
N ASP A 146 -15.94 2.96 3.00
CA ASP A 146 -17.34 3.04 3.40
C ASP A 146 -18.15 1.81 3.02
N GLU A 147 -17.47 0.78 2.57
CA GLU A 147 -18.15 -0.43 2.15
C GLU A 147 -18.88 -1.07 3.33
N PRO A 148 -20.17 -1.41 3.16
CA PRO A 148 -20.92 -2.04 4.24
C PRO A 148 -20.27 -3.34 4.68
N GLY A 149 -20.19 -3.54 5.98
CA GLY A 149 -19.65 -4.78 6.52
C GLY A 149 -18.13 -4.81 6.64
N LEU A 150 -17.44 -3.75 6.24
CA LEU A 150 -15.99 -3.75 6.30
C LEU A 150 -15.46 -4.01 7.71
N LEU A 151 -16.05 -3.37 8.70
CA LEU A 151 -15.62 -3.54 10.09
C LEU A 151 -16.23 -4.74 10.79
N LYS A 152 -17.11 -5.45 10.12
CA LYS A 152 -17.72 -6.63 10.70
C LYS A 152 -16.92 -7.88 10.41
N GLY A 153 -16.06 -7.82 9.49
CA GLY A 153 -15.25 -8.85 8.97
C GLY A 153 -14.77 -9.98 9.45
#